data_209aea641f96143a68e152d9710b8d38
#
_entry.id   209aea641f96143a68e152d9710b8d38
#
_cell.length_a   1.000
_cell.length_b   1.000
_cell.length_c   1.000
_cell.angle_alpha   90.00
_cell.angle_beta   90.00
_cell.angle_gamma   90.00
#
_symmetry.space_group_name_H-M   'P 1'
#
loop_
_entity.id
_entity.type
_entity.pdbx_description
1 polymer ?
#
loop_
_entity_poly.entity_id
_entity_poly.type
_entity_poly.pdbx_seq_one_letter_code
_entity_poly.pdbx_strand_id
1 'polypeptide(L)'
;MRTSQFNTFKASIIALLVVLYSGFFAFAHAQEQKGGLDTIAAIVNNDVITMRTVIQETESIKREFSTQNIPLPDDETLQKQVLQRLITEKLLEQQAVEFGIQVTDEDVQRAVQMIAENNDLDEAGLKREISAAGIQWEEYLHSLRHDILIDQLRFRTVDEMINISESEVDAYLARHGHAPSSAAAASAADDDADELVELSQIVIRVPESSSLGQERELRAKADSILEQLRSGEDFATLAASFSDGDEALSGGHLGTRPLDGWPDVFAVAIKDLQPGEVSEIVRSGQGFHIFKVTNRGVPEPVARQRPPSQAGEGGNAGPVMVTQTRARHILVKLSQVMDDNKARERLEQLRQRIAHGEDFAELARSYSEDPSAPQGGDLGWLSPGETVPAFEHAMDALSIEEVSAPVRSPFGWHLIQVTDRREKDMSDELRRLEARQQLYEQYAQPAFEDWLAQVRGQAYVENRLDPSDNRRAQRRR
;
A
#
# COMPACT_ATOMS: atom_id res chain seq x y z
N MET A 1 14.62 21.20 29.08
CA MET A 1 13.61 20.17 29.29
C MET A 1 12.66 20.13 28.09
N ARG A 2 13.14 19.77 26.89
CA ARG A 2 12.32 19.72 25.65
C ARG A 2 12.86 18.72 24.63
N THR A 3 13.42 17.61 25.07
CA THR A 3 14.03 16.59 24.18
C THR A 3 13.48 15.17 24.40
N SER A 4 12.39 15.01 25.17
CA SER A 4 11.89 13.67 25.54
C SER A 4 10.60 13.23 24.79
N GLN A 5 9.95 14.11 24.05
CA GLN A 5 8.70 13.74 23.34
C GLN A 5 8.86 13.41 21.87
N PHE A 6 10.02 13.68 21.27
CA PHE A 6 10.28 13.38 19.86
C PHE A 6 10.66 11.92 19.59
N ASN A 7 11.12 11.19 20.61
CA ASN A 7 11.57 9.78 20.44
C ASN A 7 10.41 8.76 20.48
N THR A 8 9.28 9.10 21.10
CA THR A 8 8.15 8.14 21.18
C THR A 8 7.33 8.08 19.90
N PHE A 9 7.36 9.14 19.07
CA PHE A 9 6.60 9.14 17.80
C PHE A 9 7.32 8.37 16.65
N LYS A 10 8.67 8.41 16.64
CA LYS A 10 9.47 7.64 15.66
C LYS A 10 9.42 6.13 15.93
N ALA A 11 9.36 5.71 17.18
CA ALA A 11 9.26 4.29 17.51
C ALA A 11 7.90 3.65 17.11
N SER A 12 6.82 4.43 17.09
CA SER A 12 5.49 3.93 16.74
C SER A 12 5.32 3.66 15.24
N ILE A 13 6.01 4.39 14.37
CA ILE A 13 5.91 4.19 12.90
C ILE A 13 6.69 2.94 12.46
N ILE A 14 7.84 2.69 13.08
CA ILE A 14 8.62 1.45 12.84
C ILE A 14 7.89 0.23 13.42
N ALA A 15 7.19 0.39 14.54
CA ALA A 15 6.37 -0.68 15.11
C ALA A 15 5.14 -1.01 14.25
N LEU A 16 4.57 -0.05 13.52
CA LEU A 16 3.40 -0.28 12.65
C LEU A 16 3.76 -1.03 11.37
N LEU A 17 4.98 -0.82 10.82
CA LEU A 17 5.51 -1.58 9.68
C LEU A 17 5.98 -3.00 10.06
N VAL A 18 6.34 -3.23 11.33
CA VAL A 18 6.81 -4.52 11.84
C VAL A 18 5.65 -5.47 12.17
N VAL A 19 4.45 -4.95 12.45
CA VAL A 19 3.28 -5.78 12.82
C VAL A 19 2.71 -6.56 11.64
N LEU A 20 3.06 -6.23 10.40
CA LEU A 20 2.47 -6.89 9.23
C LEU A 20 3.27 -8.07 8.68
N TYR A 21 4.59 -8.23 9.00
CA TYR A 21 5.37 -9.29 8.35
C TYR A 21 6.61 -9.71 9.16
N SER A 22 6.49 -10.66 10.04
CA SER A 22 7.62 -11.43 10.57
C SER A 22 7.37 -12.91 10.41
N GLY A 23 7.86 -13.45 9.39
CA GLY A 23 7.88 -14.90 9.25
C GLY A 23 8.48 -15.38 7.95
N PHE A 24 9.79 -15.58 7.87
CA PHE A 24 10.34 -16.66 7.04
C PHE A 24 11.82 -16.96 7.32
N PHE A 25 12.10 -18.23 7.56
CA PHE A 25 13.33 -19.02 7.46
C PHE A 25 14.56 -18.68 8.31
N ALA A 26 14.66 -19.39 9.45
CA ALA A 26 15.95 -19.78 10.02
C ALA A 26 16.45 -21.04 9.31
N PHE A 27 17.56 -20.96 8.57
CA PHE A 27 18.29 -22.15 8.13
C PHE A 27 18.93 -22.85 9.32
N ALA A 28 18.59 -24.11 9.46
CA ALA A 28 18.89 -25.01 10.52
C ALA A 28 20.37 -25.12 10.87
N HIS A 29 20.67 -24.98 12.17
CA HIS A 29 21.65 -25.84 12.79
C HIS A 29 20.94 -27.15 13.16
N ALA A 30 21.33 -28.22 12.49
CA ALA A 30 20.79 -29.53 12.70
C ALA A 30 21.07 -29.98 14.13
N GLN A 31 20.03 -30.00 14.96
CA GLN A 31 19.96 -30.84 16.13
C GLN A 31 19.07 -32.02 15.76
N GLU A 32 19.67 -33.22 15.66
CA GLU A 32 18.97 -34.48 15.49
C GLU A 32 17.92 -34.64 16.60
N GLN A 33 16.68 -34.35 16.29
CA GLN A 33 15.54 -34.87 17.01
C GLN A 33 14.98 -36.07 16.26
N LYS A 34 14.97 -37.17 16.95
CA LYS A 34 14.51 -38.48 16.50
C LYS A 34 13.10 -38.45 15.97
N GLY A 35 12.92 -38.87 14.71
CA GLY A 35 11.83 -39.73 14.30
C GLY A 35 10.43 -39.14 14.26
N GLY A 36 10.13 -38.38 13.21
CA GLY A 36 8.80 -38.23 12.63
C GLY A 36 9.03 -37.89 11.17
N LEU A 37 8.50 -38.70 10.27
CA LEU A 37 8.33 -38.31 8.86
C LEU A 37 7.68 -36.95 8.84
N ASP A 38 8.25 -36.02 8.10
CA ASP A 38 7.73 -34.68 7.94
C ASP A 38 6.32 -34.78 7.31
N THR A 39 5.28 -34.68 8.13
CA THR A 39 3.91 -34.90 7.68
C THR A 39 3.42 -33.71 6.88
N ILE A 40 2.64 -33.98 5.83
CA ILE A 40 2.02 -32.94 5.02
C ILE A 40 0.90 -32.29 5.82
N ALA A 41 0.95 -30.98 6.00
CA ALA A 41 -0.09 -30.17 6.61
C ALA A 41 -1.12 -29.72 5.58
N ALA A 42 -0.68 -29.29 4.39
CA ALA A 42 -1.55 -28.99 3.25
C ALA A 42 -0.89 -29.28 1.91
N ILE A 43 -1.73 -29.45 0.88
CA ILE A 43 -1.31 -29.47 -0.53
C ILE A 43 -2.02 -28.29 -1.21
N VAL A 44 -1.24 -27.47 -1.91
CA VAL A 44 -1.72 -26.29 -2.66
C VAL A 44 -1.30 -26.44 -4.11
N ASN A 45 -2.22 -26.85 -4.96
CA ASN A 45 -1.99 -27.25 -6.34
C ASN A 45 -0.90 -28.35 -6.43
N ASN A 46 0.32 -28.00 -6.83
CA ASN A 46 1.46 -28.92 -6.94
C ASN A 46 2.46 -28.80 -5.80
N ASP A 47 2.26 -27.87 -4.87
CA ASP A 47 3.16 -27.61 -3.75
C ASP A 47 2.65 -28.23 -2.45
N VAL A 48 3.58 -28.49 -1.53
CA VAL A 48 3.31 -29.11 -0.25
C VAL A 48 3.75 -28.16 0.87
N ILE A 49 2.85 -27.93 1.82
CA ILE A 49 3.18 -27.30 3.09
C ILE A 49 3.35 -28.39 4.13
N THR A 50 4.49 -28.41 4.80
CA THR A 50 4.79 -29.44 5.80
C THR A 50 4.36 -29.01 7.19
N MET A 51 4.09 -29.99 8.08
CA MET A 51 3.80 -29.69 9.47
C MET A 51 4.98 -29.03 10.19
N ARG A 52 6.20 -29.33 9.76
CA ARG A 52 7.40 -28.67 10.27
C ARG A 52 7.35 -27.17 10.01
N THR A 53 7.00 -26.75 8.78
CA THR A 53 6.86 -25.35 8.41
C THR A 53 5.80 -24.67 9.28
N VAL A 54 4.63 -25.32 9.47
CA VAL A 54 3.56 -24.78 10.31
C VAL A 54 4.02 -24.57 11.76
N ILE A 55 4.72 -25.57 12.34
CA ILE A 55 5.23 -25.47 13.71
C ILE A 55 6.29 -24.36 13.84
N GLN A 56 7.21 -24.26 12.88
CA GLN A 56 8.24 -23.22 12.90
C GLN A 56 7.63 -21.82 12.86
N GLU A 57 6.67 -21.60 11.97
CA GLU A 57 5.94 -20.33 11.89
C GLU A 57 5.12 -20.05 13.15
N THR A 58 4.43 -21.06 13.67
CA THR A 58 3.70 -20.94 14.94
C THR A 58 4.61 -20.49 16.09
N GLU A 59 5.80 -21.08 16.21
CA GLU A 59 6.77 -20.70 17.23
C GLU A 59 7.39 -19.31 16.99
N SER A 60 7.50 -18.87 15.74
CA SER A 60 7.92 -17.50 15.41
C SER A 60 6.87 -16.48 15.89
N ILE A 61 5.60 -16.70 15.55
CA ILE A 61 4.48 -15.85 15.98
C ILE A 61 4.38 -15.83 17.51
N LYS A 62 4.51 -16.96 18.19
CA LYS A 62 4.49 -17.00 19.66
C LYS A 62 5.57 -16.12 20.29
N ARG A 63 6.77 -16.15 19.75
CA ARG A 63 7.88 -15.30 20.24
C ARG A 63 7.58 -13.82 20.05
N GLU A 64 7.08 -13.45 18.90
CA GLU A 64 6.70 -12.08 18.57
C GLU A 64 5.62 -11.56 19.53
N PHE A 65 4.49 -12.27 19.64
CA PHE A 65 3.38 -11.85 20.48
C PHE A 65 3.70 -11.87 21.98
N SER A 66 4.63 -12.78 22.40
CA SER A 66 5.09 -12.80 23.79
C SER A 66 5.85 -11.52 24.18
N THR A 67 6.56 -10.89 23.24
CA THR A 67 7.26 -9.61 23.48
C THR A 67 6.29 -8.44 23.62
N GLN A 68 5.12 -8.55 23.01
CA GLN A 68 4.06 -7.52 23.01
C GLN A 68 3.01 -7.78 24.12
N ASN A 69 3.15 -8.88 24.87
CA ASN A 69 2.21 -9.31 25.92
C ASN A 69 0.77 -9.49 25.42
N ILE A 70 0.59 -9.89 24.15
CA ILE A 70 -0.70 -10.18 23.53
C ILE A 70 -1.01 -11.66 23.79
N PRO A 71 -2.18 -12.00 24.37
CA PRO A 71 -2.57 -13.39 24.56
C PRO A 71 -2.83 -14.07 23.23
N LEU A 72 -2.31 -15.30 23.09
CA LEU A 72 -2.45 -16.12 21.90
C LEU A 72 -3.56 -17.18 22.11
N PRO A 73 -4.19 -17.65 21.02
CA PRO A 73 -5.07 -18.80 21.06
C PRO A 73 -4.30 -20.06 21.48
N ASP A 74 -5.02 -21.16 21.72
CA ASP A 74 -4.38 -22.45 21.92
C ASP A 74 -3.59 -22.90 20.68
N ASP A 75 -2.62 -23.79 20.88
CA ASP A 75 -1.69 -24.21 19.85
C ASP A 75 -2.37 -24.81 18.61
N GLU A 76 -3.48 -25.51 18.78
CA GLU A 76 -4.21 -26.11 17.66
C GLU A 76 -4.88 -25.03 16.79
N THR A 77 -5.54 -24.07 17.41
CA THR A 77 -6.16 -22.93 16.73
C THR A 77 -5.11 -22.09 16.03
N LEU A 78 -3.99 -21.76 16.71
CA LEU A 78 -2.91 -20.98 16.13
C LEU A 78 -2.29 -21.69 14.91
N GLN A 79 -2.04 -23.01 15.00
CA GLN A 79 -1.52 -23.79 13.88
C GLN A 79 -2.47 -23.80 12.66
N LYS A 80 -3.79 -23.87 12.89
CA LYS A 80 -4.78 -23.77 11.81
C LYS A 80 -4.74 -22.40 11.13
N GLN A 81 -4.68 -21.32 11.90
CA GLN A 81 -4.60 -19.96 11.37
C GLN A 81 -3.30 -19.74 10.59
N VAL A 82 -2.16 -20.19 11.14
CA VAL A 82 -0.87 -20.15 10.46
C VAL A 82 -0.90 -20.93 9.14
N LEU A 83 -1.50 -22.13 9.13
CA LEU A 83 -1.63 -22.92 7.92
C LEU A 83 -2.49 -22.21 6.85
N GLN A 84 -3.58 -21.56 7.25
CA GLN A 84 -4.41 -20.78 6.32
C GLN A 84 -3.61 -19.65 5.68
N ARG A 85 -2.82 -18.91 6.48
CA ARG A 85 -1.93 -17.87 5.97
C ARG A 85 -0.91 -18.44 4.97
N LEU A 86 -0.23 -19.53 5.33
CA LEU A 86 0.74 -20.19 4.45
C LEU A 86 0.13 -20.70 3.14
N ILE A 87 -1.13 -21.16 3.16
CA ILE A 87 -1.87 -21.54 1.95
C ILE A 87 -2.09 -20.32 1.05
N THR A 88 -2.52 -19.21 1.61
CA THR A 88 -2.73 -17.95 0.87
C THR A 88 -1.43 -17.43 0.26
N GLU A 89 -0.35 -17.37 1.05
CA GLU A 89 0.99 -16.98 0.59
C GLU A 89 1.46 -17.87 -0.56
N LYS A 90 1.28 -19.19 -0.44
CA LYS A 90 1.67 -20.13 -1.51
C LYS A 90 0.87 -19.92 -2.80
N LEU A 91 -0.41 -19.60 -2.70
CA LEU A 91 -1.22 -19.26 -3.87
C LEU A 91 -0.75 -17.99 -4.55
N LEU A 92 -0.42 -16.96 -3.76
CA LEU A 92 0.11 -15.68 -4.29
C LEU A 92 1.47 -15.88 -4.97
N GLU A 93 2.39 -16.66 -4.36
CA GLU A 93 3.66 -17.01 -4.99
C GLU A 93 3.46 -17.74 -6.33
N GLN A 94 2.55 -18.71 -6.40
CA GLN A 94 2.24 -19.42 -7.63
C GLN A 94 1.67 -18.50 -8.70
N GLN A 95 0.79 -17.58 -8.33
CA GLN A 95 0.25 -16.58 -9.25
C GLN A 95 1.34 -15.63 -9.76
N ALA A 96 2.23 -15.18 -8.88
CA ALA A 96 3.36 -14.33 -9.29
C ALA A 96 4.24 -15.03 -10.35
N VAL A 97 4.53 -16.32 -10.16
CA VAL A 97 5.26 -17.13 -11.16
C VAL A 97 4.49 -17.21 -12.47
N GLU A 98 3.17 -17.43 -12.43
CA GLU A 98 2.30 -17.51 -13.61
C GLU A 98 2.28 -16.19 -14.39
N PHE A 99 2.26 -15.07 -13.71
CA PHE A 99 2.36 -13.73 -14.31
C PHE A 99 3.78 -13.31 -14.70
N GLY A 100 4.79 -14.16 -14.43
CA GLY A 100 6.19 -13.88 -14.74
C GLY A 100 6.82 -12.78 -13.88
N ILE A 101 6.25 -12.53 -12.68
CA ILE A 101 6.74 -11.55 -11.73
C ILE A 101 7.98 -12.12 -11.03
N GLN A 102 9.06 -11.35 -11.03
CA GLN A 102 10.32 -11.69 -10.36
C GLN A 102 10.86 -10.47 -9.65
N VAL A 103 11.03 -10.56 -8.34
CA VAL A 103 11.64 -9.51 -7.54
C VAL A 103 13.15 -9.73 -7.51
N THR A 104 13.88 -8.80 -8.10
CA THR A 104 15.35 -8.84 -8.15
C THR A 104 15.98 -8.28 -6.88
N ASP A 105 17.28 -8.56 -6.65
CA ASP A 105 18.00 -7.95 -5.53
C ASP A 105 18.11 -6.43 -5.68
N GLU A 106 18.12 -5.91 -6.91
CA GLU A 106 18.10 -4.48 -7.19
C GLU A 106 16.76 -3.83 -6.79
N ASP A 107 15.64 -4.54 -6.93
CA ASP A 107 14.33 -4.05 -6.48
C ASP A 107 14.29 -3.94 -4.96
N VAL A 108 14.79 -4.97 -4.27
CA VAL A 108 14.89 -4.96 -2.80
C VAL A 108 15.81 -3.84 -2.31
N GLN A 109 16.97 -3.65 -2.96
CA GLN A 109 17.91 -2.60 -2.57
C GLN A 109 17.32 -1.19 -2.77
N ARG A 110 16.59 -0.97 -3.86
CA ARG A 110 15.85 0.30 -4.08
C ARG A 110 14.80 0.55 -3.01
N ALA A 111 14.07 -0.48 -2.62
CA ALA A 111 13.07 -0.37 -1.56
C ALA A 111 13.72 -0.06 -0.20
N VAL A 112 14.83 -0.73 0.14
CA VAL A 112 15.63 -0.43 1.35
C VAL A 112 16.09 1.03 1.36
N GLN A 113 16.61 1.53 0.25
CA GLN A 113 17.06 2.90 0.14
C GLN A 113 15.90 3.89 0.32
N MET A 114 14.78 3.65 -0.35
CA MET A 114 13.58 4.50 -0.24
C MET A 114 13.01 4.51 1.19
N ILE A 115 12.97 3.35 1.86
CA ILE A 115 12.52 3.26 3.26
C ILE A 115 13.48 4.01 4.18
N ALA A 116 14.80 3.89 3.98
CA ALA A 116 15.78 4.61 4.77
C ALA A 116 15.62 6.13 4.57
N GLU A 117 15.55 6.61 3.33
CA GLU A 117 15.35 8.03 3.01
C GLU A 117 14.06 8.60 3.60
N ASN A 118 12.94 7.87 3.51
CA ASN A 118 11.64 8.28 4.09
C ASN A 118 11.66 8.37 5.62
N ASN A 119 12.63 7.72 6.27
CA ASN A 119 12.81 7.78 7.72
C ASN A 119 13.99 8.68 8.14
N ASP A 120 14.55 9.48 7.25
CA ASP A 120 15.73 10.30 7.48
C ASP A 120 16.97 9.48 7.94
N LEU A 121 17.10 8.25 7.44
CA LEU A 121 18.18 7.31 7.74
C LEU A 121 19.02 7.01 6.49
N ASP A 122 20.22 6.50 6.71
CA ASP A 122 20.95 5.73 5.72
C ASP A 122 20.66 4.22 5.90
N GLU A 123 21.07 3.39 4.98
CA GLU A 123 20.89 1.93 5.06
C GLU A 123 21.48 1.35 6.35
N ALA A 124 22.65 1.85 6.80
CA ALA A 124 23.27 1.40 8.03
C ALA A 124 22.44 1.81 9.26
N GLY A 125 21.77 2.95 9.22
CA GLY A 125 20.82 3.42 10.22
C GLY A 125 19.60 2.52 10.29
N LEU A 126 18.98 2.27 9.13
CA LEU A 126 17.82 1.37 9.02
C LEU A 126 18.17 -0.03 9.56
N LYS A 127 19.30 -0.60 9.16
CA LYS A 127 19.78 -1.91 9.66
C LYS A 127 19.94 -1.94 11.18
N ARG A 128 20.43 -0.86 11.79
CA ARG A 128 20.53 -0.75 13.26
C ARG A 128 19.17 -0.70 13.94
N GLU A 129 18.23 0.05 13.38
CA GLU A 129 16.85 0.15 13.90
C GLU A 129 16.15 -1.22 13.84
N ILE A 130 16.22 -1.92 12.70
CA ILE A 130 15.67 -3.26 12.52
C ILE A 130 16.29 -4.25 13.53
N SER A 131 17.62 -4.21 13.69
CA SER A 131 18.32 -5.07 14.66
C SER A 131 17.96 -4.73 16.11
N ALA A 132 17.75 -3.45 16.43
CA ALA A 132 17.31 -3.02 17.76
C ALA A 132 15.87 -3.46 18.07
N ALA A 133 15.03 -3.63 17.06
CA ALA A 133 13.71 -4.25 17.15
C ALA A 133 13.76 -5.78 17.30
N GLY A 134 14.95 -6.39 17.26
CA GLY A 134 15.14 -7.85 17.44
C GLY A 134 14.99 -8.65 16.14
N ILE A 135 14.86 -8.00 14.98
CA ILE A 135 14.68 -8.64 13.68
C ILE A 135 16.04 -8.83 13.00
N GLN A 136 16.28 -10.01 12.44
CA GLN A 136 17.48 -10.26 11.66
C GLN A 136 17.39 -9.55 10.31
N TRP A 137 18.49 -8.96 9.85
CA TRP A 137 18.52 -8.20 8.60
C TRP A 137 18.09 -9.03 7.38
N GLU A 138 18.55 -10.27 7.29
CA GLU A 138 18.19 -11.20 6.20
C GLU A 138 16.69 -11.54 6.21
N GLU A 139 16.11 -11.69 7.39
CA GLU A 139 14.68 -11.92 7.60
C GLU A 139 13.87 -10.71 7.11
N TYR A 140 14.30 -9.50 7.46
CA TYR A 140 13.71 -8.26 6.97
C TYR A 140 13.77 -8.15 5.45
N LEU A 141 14.93 -8.44 4.82
CA LEU A 141 15.05 -8.40 3.36
C LEU A 141 14.15 -9.44 2.68
N HIS A 142 13.96 -10.59 3.32
CA HIS A 142 13.07 -11.62 2.80
C HIS A 142 11.61 -11.16 2.84
N SER A 143 11.16 -10.61 3.97
CA SER A 143 9.83 -10.01 4.11
C SER A 143 9.62 -8.90 3.07
N LEU A 144 10.56 -7.98 2.95
CA LEU A 144 10.48 -6.89 1.98
C LEU A 144 10.38 -7.40 0.53
N ARG A 145 11.10 -8.48 0.19
CA ARG A 145 10.98 -9.12 -1.14
C ARG A 145 9.57 -9.66 -1.37
N HIS A 146 8.99 -10.27 -0.34
CA HIS A 146 7.62 -10.78 -0.42
C HIS A 146 6.61 -9.64 -0.58
N ASP A 147 6.75 -8.55 0.17
CA ASP A 147 5.89 -7.35 0.05
C ASP A 147 5.95 -6.76 -1.36
N ILE A 148 7.16 -6.60 -1.92
CA ILE A 148 7.33 -6.13 -3.30
C ILE A 148 6.65 -7.07 -4.30
N LEU A 149 6.75 -8.39 -4.08
CA LEU A 149 6.10 -9.37 -4.96
C LEU A 149 4.57 -9.22 -4.92
N ILE A 150 3.98 -9.07 -3.72
CA ILE A 150 2.54 -8.88 -3.56
C ILE A 150 2.09 -7.55 -4.19
N ASP A 151 2.85 -6.47 -4.01
CA ASP A 151 2.55 -5.18 -4.62
C ASP A 151 2.60 -5.25 -6.16
N GLN A 152 3.61 -5.91 -6.73
CA GLN A 152 3.71 -6.11 -8.18
C GLN A 152 2.57 -7.01 -8.70
N LEU A 153 2.20 -8.02 -7.94
CA LEU A 153 1.08 -8.90 -8.29
C LEU A 153 -0.24 -8.13 -8.27
N ARG A 154 -0.48 -7.36 -7.22
CA ARG A 154 -1.66 -6.48 -7.10
C ARG A 154 -1.74 -5.50 -8.25
N PHE A 155 -0.66 -4.80 -8.55
CA PHE A 155 -0.58 -3.90 -9.70
C PHE A 155 -0.99 -4.61 -11.00
N ARG A 156 -0.45 -5.81 -11.22
CA ARG A 156 -0.71 -6.57 -12.46
C ARG A 156 -2.14 -7.12 -12.56
N THR A 157 -2.75 -7.46 -11.44
CA THR A 157 -4.05 -8.17 -11.42
C THR A 157 -5.25 -7.25 -11.19
N VAL A 158 -5.05 -6.12 -10.54
CA VAL A 158 -6.14 -5.26 -10.07
C VAL A 158 -5.99 -3.84 -10.60
N ASP A 159 -4.82 -3.24 -10.45
CA ASP A 159 -4.62 -1.82 -10.73
C ASP A 159 -4.83 -1.50 -12.23
N GLU A 160 -4.42 -2.42 -13.13
CA GLU A 160 -4.66 -2.28 -14.56
C GLU A 160 -6.17 -2.38 -14.93
N MET A 161 -7.00 -2.98 -14.07
CA MET A 161 -8.44 -3.13 -14.30
C MET A 161 -9.27 -2.00 -13.71
N ILE A 162 -8.73 -1.26 -12.71
CA ILE A 162 -9.41 -0.13 -12.10
C ILE A 162 -9.35 1.06 -13.05
N ASN A 163 -10.50 1.39 -13.62
CA ASN A 163 -10.64 2.54 -14.49
C ASN A 163 -11.59 3.55 -13.84
N ILE A 164 -11.01 4.59 -13.23
CA ILE A 164 -11.77 5.67 -12.60
C ILE A 164 -12.11 6.71 -13.68
N SER A 165 -13.38 6.83 -13.98
CA SER A 165 -13.88 7.77 -14.97
C SER A 165 -13.90 9.22 -14.44
N GLU A 166 -13.82 10.20 -15.34
CA GLU A 166 -13.97 11.62 -14.95
C GLU A 166 -15.31 11.91 -14.29
N SER A 167 -16.38 11.19 -14.68
CA SER A 167 -17.69 11.33 -14.07
C SER A 167 -17.73 10.84 -12.61
N GLU A 168 -16.96 9.80 -12.25
CA GLU A 168 -16.81 9.35 -10.86
C GLU A 168 -16.01 10.36 -10.04
N VAL A 169 -14.94 10.92 -10.62
CA VAL A 169 -14.17 12.01 -9.99
C VAL A 169 -15.06 13.22 -9.74
N ASP A 170 -15.87 13.62 -10.75
CA ASP A 170 -16.80 14.74 -10.61
C ASP A 170 -17.88 14.47 -9.54
N ALA A 171 -18.43 13.25 -9.51
CA ALA A 171 -19.40 12.83 -8.50
C ALA A 171 -18.77 12.81 -7.10
N TYR A 172 -17.53 12.30 -6.97
CA TYR A 172 -16.79 12.33 -5.72
C TYR A 172 -16.55 13.76 -5.24
N LEU A 173 -16.05 14.65 -6.11
CA LEU A 173 -15.83 16.06 -5.77
C LEU A 173 -17.12 16.82 -5.47
N ALA A 174 -18.24 16.50 -6.14
CA ALA A 174 -19.53 17.09 -5.84
C ALA A 174 -20.02 16.73 -4.43
N ARG A 175 -19.77 15.50 -3.99
CA ARG A 175 -20.10 15.01 -2.65
C ARG A 175 -19.18 15.57 -1.57
N HIS A 176 -17.86 15.60 -1.82
CA HIS A 176 -16.83 15.96 -0.82
C HIS A 176 -16.29 17.39 -1.00
N GLY A 177 -16.59 18.07 -2.10
CA GLY A 177 -16.01 19.37 -2.49
C GLY A 177 -16.61 20.60 -1.80
N HIS A 178 -17.61 20.44 -0.97
CA HIS A 178 -18.15 21.53 -0.15
C HIS A 178 -17.64 21.38 1.28
N ALA A 179 -16.55 22.07 1.61
CA ALA A 179 -16.31 22.38 3.02
C ALA A 179 -17.58 23.07 3.56
N PRO A 180 -18.21 22.59 4.64
CA PRO A 180 -19.42 23.20 5.15
C PRO A 180 -19.08 24.62 5.62
N SER A 181 -19.51 25.65 4.85
CA SER A 181 -19.65 26.97 5.43
C SER A 181 -20.73 26.83 6.50
N SER A 182 -20.45 27.30 7.70
CA SER A 182 -21.17 27.09 8.95
C SER A 182 -22.64 27.54 9.00
N ALA A 183 -23.34 27.63 7.86
CA ALA A 183 -24.69 28.12 7.75
C ALA A 183 -25.71 27.17 7.07
N ALA A 184 -25.31 25.97 6.62
CA ALA A 184 -26.19 25.02 5.92
C ALA A 184 -26.37 23.66 6.62
N ALA A 185 -26.02 23.54 7.89
CA ALA A 185 -26.11 22.30 8.66
C ALA A 185 -27.53 21.95 9.16
N ALA A 186 -28.58 22.32 8.45
CA ALA A 186 -29.96 22.10 8.91
C ALA A 186 -30.91 21.40 7.92
N SER A 187 -30.45 20.85 6.80
CA SER A 187 -31.36 20.05 5.94
C SER A 187 -30.59 19.19 4.93
N ALA A 188 -30.05 18.03 5.34
CA ALA A 188 -29.75 16.94 4.42
C ALA A 188 -29.89 15.61 5.18
N ALA A 189 -31.03 14.97 4.97
CA ALA A 189 -31.22 13.57 5.33
C ALA A 189 -30.76 12.74 4.12
N ASP A 190 -29.50 12.34 4.09
CA ASP A 190 -28.91 11.19 3.36
C ASP A 190 -27.36 11.15 3.50
N ASP A 191 -26.85 11.44 4.72
CA ASP A 191 -25.41 11.53 5.00
C ASP A 191 -24.71 10.16 5.22
N ASP A 192 -25.43 9.05 5.09
CA ASP A 192 -24.91 7.71 5.45
C ASP A 192 -24.01 7.05 4.38
N ALA A 193 -23.99 7.55 3.14
CA ALA A 193 -23.32 6.84 2.02
C ALA A 193 -21.80 7.10 1.90
N ASP A 194 -21.30 8.14 2.53
CA ASP A 194 -19.90 8.58 2.37
C ASP A 194 -19.05 8.43 3.65
N GLU A 195 -19.65 7.89 4.70
CA GLU A 195 -18.94 7.69 5.96
C GLU A 195 -18.02 6.49 5.87
N LEU A 196 -16.71 6.71 5.99
CA LEU A 196 -15.73 5.63 6.08
C LEU A 196 -15.87 4.90 7.42
N VAL A 197 -15.99 3.60 7.36
CA VAL A 197 -16.10 2.73 8.52
C VAL A 197 -14.95 1.75 8.52
N GLU A 198 -14.12 1.82 9.55
CA GLU A 198 -13.06 0.87 9.80
C GLU A 198 -13.61 -0.27 10.66
N LEU A 199 -13.52 -1.50 10.13
CA LEU A 199 -14.08 -2.69 10.77
C LEU A 199 -13.02 -3.68 11.20
N SER A 200 -13.33 -4.33 12.32
CA SER A 200 -12.75 -5.63 12.68
C SER A 200 -13.86 -6.67 12.82
N GLN A 201 -13.55 -7.93 12.51
CA GLN A 201 -14.52 -9.04 12.62
C GLN A 201 -14.00 -10.21 13.43
N ILE A 202 -14.92 -10.90 14.07
CA ILE A 202 -14.75 -12.28 14.52
C ILE A 202 -15.73 -13.12 13.73
N VAL A 203 -15.23 -14.13 13.01
CA VAL A 203 -16.08 -15.05 12.24
C VAL A 203 -15.99 -16.46 12.82
N ILE A 204 -17.14 -17.07 13.05
CA ILE A 204 -17.27 -18.49 13.40
C ILE A 204 -17.86 -19.20 12.18
N ARG A 205 -17.02 -19.90 11.44
CA ARG A 205 -17.44 -20.58 10.20
C ARG A 205 -18.44 -21.68 10.47
N VAL A 206 -19.50 -21.72 9.66
CA VAL A 206 -20.51 -22.78 9.67
C VAL A 206 -20.36 -23.58 8.39
N PRO A 207 -19.81 -24.81 8.43
CA PRO A 207 -19.73 -25.67 7.26
C PRO A 207 -21.10 -25.93 6.63
N GLU A 208 -21.17 -25.93 5.28
CA GLU A 208 -22.46 -26.17 4.58
C GLU A 208 -23.11 -27.52 4.91
N SER A 209 -22.28 -28.50 5.32
CA SER A 209 -22.75 -29.82 5.73
C SER A 209 -23.13 -29.91 7.20
N SER A 210 -23.13 -28.78 7.94
CA SER A 210 -23.44 -28.77 9.37
C SER A 210 -24.87 -29.19 9.63
N SER A 211 -25.04 -30.07 10.61
CA SER A 211 -26.35 -30.40 11.13
C SER A 211 -26.92 -29.24 11.95
N LEU A 212 -28.23 -29.18 12.14
CA LEU A 212 -28.87 -28.19 13.00
C LEU A 212 -28.33 -28.19 14.44
N GLY A 213 -27.82 -29.33 14.92
CA GLY A 213 -27.17 -29.43 16.23
C GLY A 213 -25.83 -28.71 16.26
N GLN A 214 -24.99 -28.97 15.26
CA GLN A 214 -23.69 -28.31 15.10
C GLN A 214 -23.81 -26.79 14.88
N GLU A 215 -24.80 -26.36 14.08
CA GLU A 215 -25.04 -24.93 13.90
C GLU A 215 -25.44 -24.24 15.20
N ARG A 216 -26.22 -24.92 16.06
CA ARG A 216 -26.57 -24.40 17.41
C ARG A 216 -25.36 -24.30 18.32
N GLU A 217 -24.44 -25.26 18.27
CA GLU A 217 -23.21 -25.24 19.06
C GLU A 217 -22.29 -24.09 18.60
N LEU A 218 -22.14 -23.90 17.29
CA LEU A 218 -21.35 -22.78 16.72
C LEU A 218 -22.01 -21.42 17.03
N ARG A 219 -23.33 -21.34 17.02
CA ARG A 219 -24.08 -20.16 17.46
C ARG A 219 -23.83 -19.87 18.93
N ALA A 220 -23.91 -20.90 19.80
CA ALA A 220 -23.63 -20.74 21.23
C ALA A 220 -22.19 -20.28 21.49
N LYS A 221 -21.18 -20.71 20.66
CA LYS A 221 -19.83 -20.21 20.71
C LYS A 221 -19.81 -18.72 20.39
N ALA A 222 -20.47 -18.28 19.31
CA ALA A 222 -20.55 -16.87 18.95
C ALA A 222 -21.27 -16.04 20.05
N ASP A 223 -22.37 -16.55 20.65
CA ASP A 223 -23.07 -15.89 21.75
C ASP A 223 -22.15 -15.70 22.98
N SER A 224 -21.33 -16.73 23.32
CA SER A 224 -20.35 -16.62 24.41
C SER A 224 -19.27 -15.59 24.15
N ILE A 225 -18.76 -15.47 22.90
CA ILE A 225 -17.78 -14.46 22.52
C ILE A 225 -18.39 -13.06 22.61
N LEU A 226 -19.62 -12.88 22.14
CA LEU A 226 -20.31 -11.59 22.24
C LEU A 226 -20.51 -11.18 23.71
N GLU A 227 -20.79 -12.12 24.61
CA GLU A 227 -20.92 -11.86 26.04
C GLU A 227 -19.58 -11.43 26.66
N GLN A 228 -18.47 -12.07 26.28
CA GLN A 228 -17.11 -11.68 26.69
C GLN A 228 -16.78 -10.26 26.21
N LEU A 229 -17.06 -9.93 24.94
CA LEU A 229 -16.91 -8.58 24.41
C LEU A 229 -17.71 -7.53 25.18
N ARG A 230 -18.93 -7.85 25.52
CA ARG A 230 -19.82 -6.99 26.33
C ARG A 230 -19.33 -6.84 27.78
N SER A 231 -18.61 -7.82 28.29
CA SER A 231 -17.99 -7.76 29.62
C SER A 231 -16.68 -6.94 29.62
N GLY A 232 -16.20 -6.51 28.45
CA GLY A 232 -15.05 -5.62 28.29
C GLY A 232 -13.75 -6.36 27.92
N GLU A 233 -13.83 -7.62 27.52
CA GLU A 233 -12.65 -8.31 26.97
C GLU A 233 -12.22 -7.68 25.64
N ASP A 234 -10.92 -7.73 25.38
CA ASP A 234 -10.36 -7.10 24.19
C ASP A 234 -10.76 -7.84 22.90
N PHE A 235 -11.25 -7.08 21.90
CA PHE A 235 -11.74 -7.63 20.63
C PHE A 235 -10.62 -8.33 19.85
N ALA A 236 -9.43 -7.74 19.77
CA ALA A 236 -8.31 -8.32 19.02
C ALA A 236 -7.85 -9.64 19.64
N THR A 237 -7.86 -9.72 20.97
CA THR A 237 -7.58 -10.93 21.73
C THR A 237 -8.58 -12.04 21.43
N LEU A 238 -9.88 -11.72 21.43
CA LEU A 238 -10.93 -12.70 21.13
C LEU A 238 -10.93 -13.07 19.65
N ALA A 239 -10.63 -12.14 18.75
CA ALA A 239 -10.45 -12.42 17.33
C ALA A 239 -9.31 -13.43 17.12
N ALA A 240 -8.14 -13.16 17.68
CA ALA A 240 -6.99 -14.06 17.61
C ALA A 240 -7.30 -15.45 18.20
N SER A 241 -8.10 -15.53 19.28
CA SER A 241 -8.38 -16.76 20.00
C SER A 241 -9.48 -17.61 19.38
N PHE A 242 -10.48 -16.99 18.75
CA PHE A 242 -11.72 -17.68 18.40
C PHE A 242 -12.19 -17.49 16.95
N SER A 243 -11.62 -16.53 16.21
CA SER A 243 -12.03 -16.29 14.83
C SER A 243 -11.45 -17.34 13.90
N ASP A 244 -12.30 -17.82 12.99
CA ASP A 244 -11.92 -18.69 11.88
C ASP A 244 -11.59 -17.87 10.61
N GLY A 245 -11.52 -16.52 10.69
CA GLY A 245 -11.17 -15.62 9.61
C GLY A 245 -9.66 -15.57 9.36
N ASP A 246 -9.28 -15.19 8.15
CA ASP A 246 -7.87 -15.09 7.76
C ASP A 246 -7.19 -13.92 8.51
N GLU A 247 -7.97 -12.92 8.93
CA GLU A 247 -7.53 -11.74 9.69
C GLU A 247 -7.49 -11.97 11.22
N ALA A 248 -7.75 -13.18 11.69
CA ALA A 248 -7.81 -13.49 13.13
C ALA A 248 -6.55 -13.03 13.88
N LEU A 249 -5.37 -13.35 13.35
CA LEU A 249 -4.07 -12.98 13.94
C LEU A 249 -3.76 -11.48 13.88
N SER A 250 -4.44 -10.75 12.99
CA SER A 250 -4.38 -9.29 12.90
C SER A 250 -5.47 -8.60 13.73
N GLY A 251 -6.02 -9.28 14.75
CA GLY A 251 -7.08 -8.75 15.58
C GLY A 251 -8.44 -8.66 14.87
N GLY A 252 -8.58 -9.36 13.74
CA GLY A 252 -9.79 -9.38 12.93
C GLY A 252 -9.95 -8.16 12.01
N HIS A 253 -8.91 -7.36 11.81
CA HIS A 253 -8.97 -6.10 11.05
C HIS A 253 -9.31 -6.34 9.58
N LEU A 254 -10.40 -5.72 9.09
CA LEU A 254 -10.89 -5.80 7.70
C LEU A 254 -10.53 -4.58 6.85
N GLY A 255 -9.95 -3.55 7.46
CA GLY A 255 -9.66 -2.28 6.80
C GLY A 255 -10.80 -1.28 6.89
N THR A 256 -10.67 -0.21 6.11
CA THR A 256 -11.57 0.95 6.10
C THR A 256 -12.25 1.05 4.76
N ARG A 257 -13.58 1.12 4.74
CA ARG A 257 -14.40 1.28 3.52
C ARG A 257 -15.56 2.23 3.77
N PRO A 258 -16.13 2.86 2.74
CA PRO A 258 -17.44 3.51 2.86
C PRO A 258 -18.49 2.52 3.35
N LEU A 259 -19.51 3.02 4.04
CA LEU A 259 -20.57 2.17 4.58
C LEU A 259 -21.25 1.33 3.48
N ASP A 260 -21.44 1.88 2.31
CA ASP A 260 -22.01 1.22 1.12
C ASP A 260 -21.02 0.29 0.39
N GLY A 261 -19.73 0.38 0.72
CA GLY A 261 -18.68 -0.54 0.24
C GLY A 261 -18.60 -1.86 0.99
N TRP A 262 -19.38 -2.02 2.07
CA TRP A 262 -19.51 -3.28 2.79
C TRP A 262 -20.67 -4.12 2.24
N PRO A 263 -20.60 -5.47 2.31
CA PRO A 263 -21.75 -6.30 1.96
C PRO A 263 -23.03 -5.85 2.68
N ASP A 264 -24.16 -5.83 2.00
CA ASP A 264 -25.43 -5.31 2.54
C ASP A 264 -25.75 -5.81 3.95
N VAL A 265 -25.49 -7.11 4.22
CA VAL A 265 -25.73 -7.73 5.54
C VAL A 265 -24.81 -7.13 6.62
N PHE A 266 -23.60 -6.73 6.25
CA PHE A 266 -22.63 -6.09 7.16
C PHE A 266 -23.01 -4.61 7.36
N ALA A 267 -23.25 -3.90 6.27
CA ALA A 267 -23.63 -2.48 6.30
C ALA A 267 -24.84 -2.24 7.21
N VAL A 268 -25.88 -3.08 7.11
CA VAL A 268 -27.07 -3.01 7.98
C VAL A 268 -26.71 -3.24 9.45
N ALA A 269 -25.78 -4.16 9.74
CA ALA A 269 -25.41 -4.50 11.12
C ALA A 269 -24.55 -3.43 11.80
N ILE A 270 -23.81 -2.63 11.02
CA ILE A 270 -22.85 -1.65 11.54
C ILE A 270 -23.35 -0.20 11.41
N LYS A 271 -24.45 0.02 10.69
CA LYS A 271 -24.97 1.35 10.34
C LYS A 271 -25.04 2.30 11.54
N ASP A 272 -25.59 1.84 12.67
CA ASP A 272 -25.85 2.66 13.86
C ASP A 272 -24.76 2.56 14.93
N LEU A 273 -23.70 1.75 14.70
CA LEU A 273 -22.64 1.54 15.68
C LEU A 273 -21.67 2.71 15.73
N GLN A 274 -21.29 3.12 16.93
CA GLN A 274 -20.26 4.12 17.18
C GLN A 274 -18.87 3.49 17.27
N PRO A 275 -17.77 4.26 17.07
CA PRO A 275 -16.41 3.77 17.29
C PRO A 275 -16.26 3.13 18.68
N GLY A 276 -15.74 1.89 18.70
CA GLY A 276 -15.58 1.06 19.89
C GLY A 276 -16.76 0.09 20.13
N GLU A 277 -17.92 0.29 19.52
CA GLU A 277 -19.08 -0.59 19.70
C GLU A 277 -18.98 -1.88 18.85
N VAL A 278 -19.63 -2.93 19.35
CA VAL A 278 -19.71 -4.24 18.70
C VAL A 278 -21.13 -4.54 18.23
N SER A 279 -21.24 -5.21 17.08
CA SER A 279 -22.53 -5.61 16.53
C SER A 279 -23.18 -6.75 17.31
N GLU A 280 -24.47 -6.97 17.04
CA GLU A 280 -25.09 -8.26 17.27
C GLU A 280 -24.50 -9.31 16.33
N ILE A 281 -24.77 -10.60 16.62
CA ILE A 281 -24.30 -11.68 15.77
C ILE A 281 -25.04 -11.67 14.42
N VAL A 282 -24.28 -11.53 13.35
CA VAL A 282 -24.77 -11.52 11.97
C VAL A 282 -24.58 -12.88 11.34
N ARG A 283 -25.60 -13.43 10.69
CA ARG A 283 -25.52 -14.69 9.94
C ARG A 283 -25.27 -14.42 8.46
N SER A 284 -24.19 -14.96 7.92
CA SER A 284 -23.89 -14.92 6.49
C SER A 284 -23.80 -16.34 5.90
N GLY A 285 -23.55 -16.45 4.61
CA GLY A 285 -23.27 -17.73 3.95
C GLY A 285 -22.03 -18.44 4.50
N GLN A 286 -21.08 -17.72 5.08
CA GLN A 286 -19.83 -18.28 5.63
C GLN A 286 -19.98 -18.73 7.10
N GLY A 287 -20.85 -18.07 7.88
CA GLY A 287 -20.95 -18.38 9.30
C GLY A 287 -21.62 -17.27 10.11
N PHE A 288 -21.25 -17.20 11.38
CA PHE A 288 -21.65 -16.15 12.31
C PHE A 288 -20.54 -15.11 12.42
N HIS A 289 -20.89 -13.84 12.31
CA HIS A 289 -19.98 -12.72 12.38
C HIS A 289 -20.34 -11.82 13.56
N ILE A 290 -19.31 -11.28 14.21
CA ILE A 290 -19.41 -10.19 15.17
C ILE A 290 -18.46 -9.10 14.67
N PHE A 291 -18.98 -7.90 14.48
CA PHE A 291 -18.19 -6.75 14.00
C PHE A 291 -17.91 -5.79 15.15
N LYS A 292 -16.75 -5.12 15.07
CA LYS A 292 -16.44 -3.94 15.87
C LYS A 292 -16.12 -2.81 14.93
N VAL A 293 -16.79 -1.67 15.11
CA VAL A 293 -16.39 -0.43 14.48
C VAL A 293 -15.18 0.11 15.24
N THR A 294 -14.02 0.15 14.63
CA THR A 294 -12.80 0.67 15.25
C THR A 294 -12.67 2.16 15.05
N ASN A 295 -13.08 2.63 13.86
CA ASN A 295 -13.13 4.04 13.55
C ASN A 295 -14.33 4.33 12.64
N ARG A 296 -14.82 5.58 12.69
CA ARG A 296 -15.93 6.07 11.87
C ARG A 296 -15.73 7.55 11.60
N GLY A 297 -15.83 7.97 10.38
CA GLY A 297 -15.73 9.38 10.03
C GLY A 297 -15.26 9.62 8.60
N VAL A 298 -15.26 10.87 8.21
CA VAL A 298 -14.62 11.31 6.98
C VAL A 298 -13.10 11.21 7.19
N PRO A 299 -12.31 10.70 6.23
CA PRO A 299 -10.86 10.65 6.38
C PRO A 299 -10.34 12.04 6.72
N GLU A 300 -9.73 12.19 7.88
CA GLU A 300 -8.86 13.35 8.06
C GLU A 300 -7.77 13.23 6.99
N PRO A 301 -7.55 14.26 6.16
CA PRO A 301 -6.49 14.23 5.19
C PRO A 301 -5.20 13.97 5.96
N VAL A 302 -4.60 12.79 5.74
CA VAL A 302 -3.30 12.46 6.31
C VAL A 302 -2.37 13.58 5.88
N ALA A 303 -1.99 14.42 6.84
CA ALA A 303 -1.07 15.50 6.61
C ALA A 303 0.28 14.89 6.21
N ARG A 304 0.41 14.56 4.92
CA ARG A 304 1.73 14.28 4.35
C ARG A 304 2.55 15.52 4.62
N GLN A 305 3.69 15.34 5.26
CA GLN A 305 4.65 16.40 5.52
C GLN A 305 4.95 17.09 4.18
N ARG A 306 4.26 18.21 3.93
CA ARG A 306 4.69 19.17 2.92
C ARG A 306 6.10 19.60 3.29
N PRO A 307 7.02 19.72 2.32
CA PRO A 307 8.26 20.43 2.60
C PRO A 307 7.91 21.80 3.21
N PRO A 308 8.68 22.29 4.18
CA PRO A 308 8.33 23.46 4.97
C PRO A 308 8.45 24.73 4.12
N SER A 309 7.40 25.08 3.41
CA SER A 309 7.24 26.41 2.84
C SER A 309 5.80 26.88 3.07
N GLN A 310 5.67 27.66 4.14
CA GLN A 310 4.55 28.55 4.49
C GLN A 310 3.24 27.85 4.91
N ALA A 311 3.21 27.35 6.13
CA ALA A 311 1.98 27.10 6.87
C ALA A 311 1.41 28.44 7.37
N GLY A 312 0.41 28.96 6.66
CA GLY A 312 -0.53 29.94 7.21
C GLY A 312 -1.62 29.19 7.98
N GLU A 313 -1.78 29.49 9.24
CA GLU A 313 -2.86 29.00 10.10
C GLU A 313 -4.23 29.44 9.58
N GLY A 314 -5.21 28.51 9.57
CA GLY A 314 -6.64 28.87 9.55
C GLY A 314 -7.36 28.56 8.25
N GLY A 315 -8.37 27.71 8.32
CA GLY A 315 -9.32 27.24 7.33
C GLY A 315 -9.80 28.29 6.32
N ASN A 316 -9.42 28.08 5.17
CA ASN A 316 -9.78 28.45 3.82
C ASN A 316 -8.46 28.47 3.02
N ALA A 317 -8.00 27.30 2.58
CA ALA A 317 -6.83 27.25 1.74
C ALA A 317 -7.18 28.01 0.45
N GLY A 318 -6.61 29.22 0.30
CA GLY A 318 -6.71 29.99 -0.94
C GLY A 318 -6.19 29.17 -2.12
N PRO A 319 -6.36 29.66 -3.35
CA PRO A 319 -5.95 28.93 -4.55
C PRO A 319 -4.49 28.46 -4.44
N VAL A 320 -4.24 27.21 -4.80
CA VAL A 320 -2.88 26.65 -4.84
C VAL A 320 -2.22 27.15 -6.11
N MET A 321 -1.53 28.29 -5.99
CA MET A 321 -0.79 28.90 -7.10
C MET A 321 0.54 28.17 -7.30
N VAL A 322 0.75 27.68 -8.51
CA VAL A 322 2.01 27.01 -8.90
C VAL A 322 2.64 27.81 -10.02
N THR A 323 3.94 28.13 -9.88
CA THR A 323 4.70 28.79 -10.94
C THR A 323 4.99 27.77 -12.02
N GLN A 324 4.39 27.92 -13.20
CA GLN A 324 4.74 27.17 -14.38
C GLN A 324 5.79 27.94 -15.20
N THR A 325 6.82 27.22 -15.66
CA THR A 325 7.88 27.75 -16.50
C THR A 325 7.76 27.19 -17.91
N ARG A 326 7.71 28.08 -18.91
CA ARG A 326 7.82 27.64 -20.30
C ARG A 326 9.27 27.61 -20.70
N ALA A 327 9.74 26.45 -21.12
CA ALA A 327 11.12 26.24 -21.47
C ALA A 327 11.28 25.55 -22.82
N ARG A 328 12.43 25.77 -23.43
CA ARG A 328 12.91 25.00 -24.58
C ARG A 328 14.32 24.52 -24.35
N HIS A 329 14.70 23.39 -24.97
CA HIS A 329 16.02 22.83 -24.76
C HIS A 329 16.67 22.25 -26.04
N ILE A 330 17.98 22.05 -25.96
CA ILE A 330 18.76 21.28 -26.91
C ILE A 330 19.40 20.12 -26.15
N LEU A 331 19.10 18.89 -26.56
CA LEU A 331 19.66 17.68 -25.97
C LEU A 331 20.73 17.09 -26.86
N VAL A 332 21.89 16.78 -26.29
CA VAL A 332 22.93 15.95 -26.89
C VAL A 332 23.08 14.67 -26.07
N LYS A 333 22.72 13.53 -26.67
CA LYS A 333 22.82 12.22 -26.04
C LYS A 333 24.25 11.71 -26.02
N LEU A 334 24.59 10.94 -25.00
CA LEU A 334 25.89 10.27 -24.96
C LEU A 334 25.87 9.00 -25.80
N SER A 335 26.98 8.72 -26.42
CA SER A 335 27.22 7.54 -27.25
C SER A 335 28.69 7.14 -27.23
N GLN A 336 29.03 6.03 -27.89
CA GLN A 336 30.43 5.60 -28.01
C GLN A 336 31.32 6.63 -28.70
N VAL A 337 30.76 7.51 -29.54
CA VAL A 337 31.51 8.59 -30.27
C VAL A 337 31.30 9.97 -29.66
N MET A 338 30.29 10.16 -28.84
CA MET A 338 29.92 11.40 -28.16
C MET A 338 30.08 11.21 -26.65
N ASP A 339 31.26 11.44 -26.12
CA ASP A 339 31.53 11.38 -24.68
C ASP A 339 31.06 12.67 -23.96
N ASP A 340 31.09 12.66 -22.63
CA ASP A 340 30.65 13.78 -21.80
C ASP A 340 31.31 15.08 -22.12
N ASN A 341 32.64 15.09 -22.40
CA ASN A 341 33.40 16.30 -22.72
C ASN A 341 32.98 16.88 -24.07
N LYS A 342 32.88 16.05 -25.09
CA LYS A 342 32.45 16.47 -26.43
C LYS A 342 31.02 17.00 -26.44
N ALA A 343 30.10 16.33 -25.72
CA ALA A 343 28.72 16.78 -25.61
C ALA A 343 28.63 18.16 -24.94
N ARG A 344 29.34 18.33 -23.83
CA ARG A 344 29.43 19.62 -23.13
C ARG A 344 30.04 20.71 -23.99
N GLU A 345 31.16 20.44 -24.66
CA GLU A 345 31.83 21.41 -25.57
C GLU A 345 30.90 21.79 -26.72
N ARG A 346 30.20 20.84 -27.32
CA ARG A 346 29.23 21.11 -28.39
C ARG A 346 28.14 22.07 -27.92
N LEU A 347 27.55 21.84 -26.74
CA LEU A 347 26.53 22.72 -26.20
C LEU A 347 27.08 24.09 -25.82
N GLU A 348 28.30 24.16 -25.32
CA GLU A 348 28.95 25.45 -25.03
C GLU A 348 29.18 26.27 -26.33
N GLN A 349 29.57 25.63 -27.45
CA GLN A 349 29.65 26.28 -28.76
C GLN A 349 28.26 26.77 -29.21
N LEU A 350 27.21 26.00 -29.03
CA LEU A 350 25.83 26.40 -29.35
C LEU A 350 25.41 27.59 -28.48
N ARG A 351 25.70 27.55 -27.18
CA ARG A 351 25.45 28.67 -26.25
C ARG A 351 26.10 29.95 -26.70
N GLN A 352 27.37 29.90 -27.15
CA GLN A 352 28.06 31.05 -27.68
C GLN A 352 27.42 31.58 -28.97
N ARG A 353 26.99 30.70 -29.87
CA ARG A 353 26.28 31.09 -31.09
C ARG A 353 24.96 31.82 -30.77
N ILE A 354 24.22 31.32 -29.78
CA ILE A 354 22.99 31.99 -29.31
C ILE A 354 23.32 33.37 -28.73
N ALA A 355 24.38 33.47 -27.92
CA ALA A 355 24.82 34.73 -27.36
C ALA A 355 25.26 35.76 -28.45
N HIS A 356 25.66 35.30 -29.64
CA HIS A 356 25.95 36.13 -30.80
C HIS A 356 24.74 36.40 -31.71
N GLY A 357 23.54 35.97 -31.29
CA GLY A 357 22.28 36.30 -31.93
C GLY A 357 21.71 35.23 -32.87
N GLU A 358 22.27 34.02 -32.89
CA GLU A 358 21.64 32.92 -33.61
C GLU A 358 20.36 32.45 -32.88
N ASP A 359 19.36 32.07 -33.66
CA ASP A 359 18.07 31.65 -33.09
C ASP A 359 18.17 30.28 -32.39
N PHE A 360 17.71 30.20 -31.16
CA PHE A 360 17.74 28.99 -30.37
C PHE A 360 16.96 27.87 -31.03
N ALA A 361 15.76 28.18 -31.59
CA ALA A 361 14.90 27.16 -32.18
C ALA A 361 15.49 26.55 -33.44
N GLU A 362 16.19 27.36 -34.27
CA GLU A 362 16.94 26.86 -35.45
C GLU A 362 18.07 25.94 -35.05
N LEU A 363 18.78 26.28 -33.98
CA LEU A 363 19.85 25.44 -33.45
C LEU A 363 19.28 24.15 -32.82
N ALA A 364 18.14 24.24 -32.13
CA ALA A 364 17.46 23.06 -31.60
C ALA A 364 17.03 22.11 -32.73
N ARG A 365 16.41 22.63 -33.80
CA ARG A 365 16.03 21.81 -34.97
C ARG A 365 17.21 21.10 -35.62
N SER A 366 18.38 21.77 -35.63
CA SER A 366 19.56 21.26 -36.31
C SER A 366 20.43 20.33 -35.46
N TYR A 367 20.43 20.49 -34.14
CA TYR A 367 21.43 19.88 -33.27
C TYR A 367 20.83 19.10 -32.09
N SER A 368 19.53 19.27 -31.76
CA SER A 368 18.92 18.55 -30.67
C SER A 368 18.57 17.12 -31.09
N GLU A 369 18.82 16.18 -30.19
CA GLU A 369 18.45 14.76 -30.32
C GLU A 369 17.21 14.43 -29.53
N ASP A 370 16.47 15.46 -29.11
CA ASP A 370 15.19 15.32 -28.39
C ASP A 370 14.01 15.31 -29.39
N PRO A 371 12.91 14.58 -29.09
CA PRO A 371 11.68 14.62 -29.89
C PRO A 371 11.09 16.02 -30.12
N SER A 372 11.35 16.98 -29.24
CA SER A 372 10.93 18.39 -29.37
C SER A 372 11.73 19.18 -30.39
N ALA A 373 12.84 18.63 -30.92
CA ALA A 373 13.72 19.33 -31.88
C ALA A 373 12.98 19.96 -33.08
N PRO A 374 12.00 19.25 -33.75
CA PRO A 374 11.29 19.85 -34.89
C PRO A 374 10.47 21.08 -34.49
N GLN A 375 10.03 21.19 -33.23
CA GLN A 375 9.33 22.35 -32.67
C GLN A 375 10.30 23.40 -32.08
N GLY A 376 11.59 23.32 -32.39
CA GLY A 376 12.61 24.23 -31.87
C GLY A 376 12.99 23.98 -30.41
N GLY A 377 12.78 22.76 -29.95
CA GLY A 377 13.08 22.35 -28.59
C GLY A 377 12.02 22.75 -27.54
N ASP A 378 10.86 23.27 -27.96
CA ASP A 378 9.80 23.75 -27.05
C ASP A 378 9.20 22.57 -26.27
N LEU A 379 9.27 22.66 -24.94
CA LEU A 379 8.69 21.69 -24.00
C LEU A 379 7.31 22.12 -23.48
N GLY A 380 6.84 23.29 -23.87
CA GLY A 380 5.60 23.86 -23.36
C GLY A 380 5.74 24.40 -21.93
N TRP A 381 4.62 24.46 -21.24
CA TRP A 381 4.56 24.87 -19.85
C TRP A 381 4.86 23.68 -18.93
N LEU A 382 5.84 23.83 -18.08
CA LEU A 382 6.33 22.81 -17.13
C LEU A 382 5.96 23.24 -15.71
N SER A 383 5.39 22.31 -14.95
CA SER A 383 5.13 22.48 -13.51
C SER A 383 6.31 21.92 -12.70
N PRO A 384 6.50 22.34 -11.45
CA PRO A 384 7.49 21.75 -10.55
C PRO A 384 7.32 20.22 -10.44
N GLY A 385 8.43 19.49 -10.55
CA GLY A 385 8.45 18.03 -10.50
C GLY A 385 8.22 17.31 -11.84
N GLU A 386 7.89 18.02 -12.94
CA GLU A 386 7.70 17.40 -14.27
C GLU A 386 9.02 17.10 -14.99
N THR A 387 10.14 17.59 -14.48
CA THR A 387 11.46 17.38 -15.07
C THR A 387 12.42 16.72 -14.09
N VAL A 388 13.52 16.15 -14.62
CA VAL A 388 14.55 15.58 -13.74
C VAL A 388 15.22 16.67 -12.90
N PRO A 389 15.61 16.40 -11.63
CA PRO A 389 16.06 17.42 -10.68
C PRO A 389 17.16 18.35 -11.20
N ALA A 390 18.16 17.80 -11.92
CA ALA A 390 19.25 18.60 -12.46
C ALA A 390 18.78 19.60 -13.52
N PHE A 391 17.79 19.23 -14.34
CA PHE A 391 17.19 20.12 -15.33
C PHE A 391 16.33 21.19 -14.64
N GLU A 392 15.50 20.78 -13.68
CA GLU A 392 14.61 21.66 -12.93
C GLU A 392 15.39 22.74 -12.18
N HIS A 393 16.40 22.35 -11.41
CA HIS A 393 17.24 23.31 -10.70
C HIS A 393 17.91 24.33 -11.63
N ALA A 394 18.38 23.87 -12.80
CA ALA A 394 18.98 24.76 -13.76
C ALA A 394 17.94 25.70 -14.39
N MET A 395 16.74 25.19 -14.73
CA MET A 395 15.64 25.97 -15.27
C MET A 395 15.14 27.03 -14.29
N ASP A 396 14.99 26.68 -13.01
CA ASP A 396 14.51 27.58 -11.97
C ASP A 396 15.46 28.74 -11.69
N ALA A 397 16.76 28.51 -11.85
CA ALA A 397 17.80 29.53 -11.66
C ALA A 397 17.88 30.56 -12.80
N LEU A 398 17.25 30.28 -13.97
CA LEU A 398 17.33 31.16 -15.15
C LEU A 398 16.31 32.29 -15.08
N SER A 399 16.66 33.45 -15.58
CA SER A 399 15.72 34.51 -15.93
C SER A 399 15.00 34.20 -17.26
N ILE A 400 13.87 34.90 -17.54
CA ILE A 400 13.21 34.80 -18.85
C ILE A 400 14.21 35.24 -19.97
N GLU A 401 14.22 34.50 -21.05
CA GLU A 401 15.14 34.59 -22.23
C GLU A 401 16.58 34.19 -21.92
N GLU A 402 16.90 33.82 -20.70
CA GLU A 402 18.27 33.38 -20.34
C GLU A 402 18.50 31.91 -20.76
N VAL A 403 19.74 31.65 -21.20
CA VAL A 403 20.20 30.32 -21.61
C VAL A 403 21.17 29.76 -20.57
N SER A 404 20.94 28.55 -20.12
CA SER A 404 21.77 27.88 -19.12
C SER A 404 23.20 27.65 -19.58
N ALA A 405 24.10 27.35 -18.65
CA ALA A 405 25.27 26.53 -18.96
C ALA A 405 24.83 25.11 -19.36
N PRO A 406 25.69 24.31 -20.01
CA PRO A 406 25.38 22.90 -20.26
C PRO A 406 25.08 22.12 -18.96
N VAL A 407 23.92 21.48 -18.91
CA VAL A 407 23.41 20.76 -17.75
C VAL A 407 23.45 19.26 -18.01
N ARG A 408 24.00 18.48 -17.09
CA ARG A 408 24.08 17.02 -17.19
C ARG A 408 22.81 16.37 -16.58
N SER A 409 22.22 15.43 -17.29
CA SER A 409 21.11 14.61 -16.82
C SER A 409 21.34 13.12 -17.14
N PRO A 410 20.48 12.19 -16.68
CA PRO A 410 20.53 10.80 -17.10
C PRO A 410 20.32 10.60 -18.62
N PHE A 411 19.67 11.53 -19.30
CA PHE A 411 19.39 11.46 -20.75
C PHE A 411 20.53 12.00 -21.63
N GLY A 412 21.48 12.73 -21.06
CA GLY A 412 22.58 13.40 -21.79
C GLY A 412 22.87 14.79 -21.24
N TRP A 413 23.33 15.67 -22.12
CA TRP A 413 23.60 17.06 -21.81
C TRP A 413 22.56 17.96 -22.42
N HIS A 414 22.11 18.97 -21.67
CA HIS A 414 21.07 19.91 -22.06
C HIS A 414 21.59 21.35 -22.08
N LEU A 415 21.09 22.11 -23.03
CA LEU A 415 21.12 23.57 -23.02
C LEU A 415 19.67 24.02 -22.88
N ILE A 416 19.34 24.78 -21.85
CA ILE A 416 17.97 25.15 -21.47
C ILE A 416 17.78 26.64 -21.64
N GLN A 417 16.63 27.05 -22.18
CA GLN A 417 16.24 28.45 -22.20
C GLN A 417 14.83 28.57 -21.64
N VAL A 418 14.62 29.49 -20.71
CA VAL A 418 13.30 29.85 -20.20
C VAL A 418 12.72 30.94 -21.10
N THR A 419 11.51 30.70 -21.62
CA THR A 419 10.85 31.66 -22.52
C THR A 419 9.76 32.47 -21.82
N ASP A 420 9.14 31.90 -20.78
CA ASP A 420 8.10 32.59 -20.03
C ASP A 420 7.88 31.95 -18.66
N ARG A 421 7.22 32.67 -17.74
CA ARG A 421 6.74 32.16 -16.44
C ARG A 421 5.37 32.69 -16.16
N ARG A 422 4.52 31.82 -15.59
CA ARG A 422 3.17 32.19 -15.15
C ARG A 422 2.82 31.51 -13.83
N GLU A 423 1.95 32.14 -13.09
CA GLU A 423 1.27 31.48 -12.00
C GLU A 423 -0.04 30.86 -12.51
N LYS A 424 -0.24 29.60 -12.24
CA LYS A 424 -1.47 28.85 -12.54
C LYS A 424 -2.08 28.35 -11.25
N ASP A 425 -3.38 28.56 -11.10
CA ASP A 425 -4.14 27.93 -10.05
C ASP A 425 -4.31 26.44 -10.39
N MET A 426 -3.72 25.57 -9.58
CA MET A 426 -3.76 24.13 -9.71
C MET A 426 -4.73 23.47 -8.70
N SER A 427 -5.51 24.29 -8.00
CA SER A 427 -6.41 23.78 -6.95
C SER A 427 -7.38 22.73 -7.48
N ASP A 428 -7.94 22.89 -8.66
CA ASP A 428 -8.88 21.95 -9.25
C ASP A 428 -8.15 20.66 -9.69
N GLU A 429 -7.01 20.79 -10.34
CA GLU A 429 -6.21 19.64 -10.78
C GLU A 429 -5.73 18.79 -9.60
N LEU A 430 -5.28 19.46 -8.52
CA LEU A 430 -4.87 18.76 -7.29
C LEU A 430 -6.04 18.06 -6.62
N ARG A 431 -7.19 18.73 -6.49
CA ARG A 431 -8.41 18.11 -5.94
C ARG A 431 -8.86 16.90 -6.77
N ARG A 432 -8.80 17.00 -8.10
CA ARG A 432 -9.12 15.86 -8.98
C ARG A 432 -8.12 14.72 -8.83
N LEU A 433 -6.84 15.02 -8.66
CA LEU A 433 -5.80 14.02 -8.41
C LEU A 433 -6.03 13.32 -7.06
N GLU A 434 -6.29 14.09 -6.02
CA GLU A 434 -6.60 13.57 -4.69
C GLU A 434 -7.87 12.71 -4.71
N ALA A 435 -8.94 13.18 -5.34
CA ALA A 435 -10.19 12.44 -5.50
C ALA A 435 -9.98 11.12 -6.25
N ARG A 436 -9.18 11.13 -7.34
CA ARG A 436 -8.87 9.92 -8.10
C ARG A 436 -8.05 8.93 -7.27
N GLN A 437 -7.13 9.43 -6.44
CA GLN A 437 -6.35 8.58 -5.53
C GLN A 437 -7.25 7.95 -4.45
N GLN A 438 -8.16 8.72 -3.87
CA GLN A 438 -9.10 8.21 -2.87
C GLN A 438 -10.04 7.14 -3.46
N LEU A 439 -10.59 7.39 -4.65
CA LEU A 439 -11.41 6.41 -5.37
C LEU A 439 -10.61 5.14 -5.69
N TYR A 440 -9.34 5.30 -6.09
CA TYR A 440 -8.47 4.15 -6.34
C TYR A 440 -8.26 3.32 -5.05
N GLU A 441 -7.93 3.95 -3.93
CA GLU A 441 -7.75 3.27 -2.64
C GLU A 441 -9.04 2.54 -2.20
N GLN A 442 -10.19 3.15 -2.46
CA GLN A 442 -11.50 2.56 -2.19
C GLN A 442 -11.76 1.29 -3.03
N TYR A 443 -11.36 1.27 -4.29
CA TYR A 443 -11.64 0.14 -5.20
C TYR A 443 -10.57 -0.95 -5.17
N ALA A 444 -9.31 -0.60 -4.93
CA ALA A 444 -8.19 -1.51 -5.09
C ALA A 444 -8.19 -2.66 -4.08
N GLN A 445 -8.49 -2.38 -2.82
CA GLN A 445 -8.49 -3.40 -1.78
C GLN A 445 -9.61 -4.43 -1.96
N PRO A 446 -10.89 -4.04 -2.15
CA PRO A 446 -11.96 -4.99 -2.44
C PRO A 446 -11.72 -5.82 -3.70
N ALA A 447 -11.24 -5.18 -4.78
CA ALA A 447 -10.96 -5.87 -6.02
C ALA A 447 -9.85 -6.94 -5.85
N PHE A 448 -8.82 -6.65 -5.05
CA PHE A 448 -7.78 -7.63 -4.76
C PHE A 448 -8.31 -8.80 -3.92
N GLU A 449 -9.15 -8.55 -2.94
CA GLU A 449 -9.78 -9.60 -2.13
C GLU A 449 -10.70 -10.49 -2.98
N ASP A 450 -11.50 -9.92 -3.87
CA ASP A 450 -12.35 -10.66 -4.79
C ASP A 450 -11.52 -11.51 -5.75
N TRP A 451 -10.44 -10.94 -6.29
CA TRP A 451 -9.50 -11.67 -7.12
C TRP A 451 -8.84 -12.83 -6.35
N LEU A 452 -8.37 -12.60 -5.11
CA LEU A 452 -7.78 -13.62 -4.26
C LEU A 452 -8.79 -14.74 -3.92
N ALA A 453 -10.03 -14.36 -3.63
CA ALA A 453 -11.12 -15.33 -3.41
C ALA A 453 -11.37 -16.18 -4.66
N GLN A 454 -11.29 -15.59 -5.86
CA GLN A 454 -11.39 -16.31 -7.12
C GLN A 454 -10.20 -17.27 -7.33
N VAL A 455 -8.96 -16.82 -7.10
CA VAL A 455 -7.75 -17.65 -7.17
C VAL A 455 -7.88 -18.87 -6.23
N ARG A 456 -8.23 -18.60 -4.97
CA ARG A 456 -8.45 -19.64 -3.97
C ARG A 456 -9.59 -20.60 -4.37
N GLY A 457 -10.64 -20.04 -4.99
CA GLY A 457 -11.76 -20.80 -5.52
C GLY A 457 -11.40 -21.73 -6.68
N GLN A 458 -10.37 -21.45 -7.47
CA GLN A 458 -9.91 -22.24 -8.61
C GLN A 458 -8.80 -23.22 -8.22
N ALA A 459 -8.06 -22.94 -7.17
CA ALA A 459 -6.96 -23.76 -6.71
C ALA A 459 -7.42 -25.11 -6.11
N TYR A 460 -6.56 -26.11 -6.24
CA TYR A 460 -6.68 -27.34 -5.48
C TYR A 460 -6.01 -27.13 -4.11
N VAL A 461 -6.81 -27.14 -3.04
CA VAL A 461 -6.31 -27.05 -1.66
C VAL A 461 -6.80 -28.27 -0.89
N GLU A 462 -5.87 -29.05 -0.32
CA GLU A 462 -6.12 -30.11 0.64
C GLU A 462 -5.51 -29.70 2.00
N ASN A 463 -6.35 -29.23 2.91
CA ASN A 463 -5.96 -28.87 4.28
C ASN A 463 -6.17 -30.07 5.20
N ARG A 464 -5.10 -30.57 5.83
CA ARG A 464 -5.16 -31.74 6.70
C ARG A 464 -5.36 -31.42 8.18
N LEU A 465 -5.16 -30.16 8.58
CA LEU A 465 -5.47 -29.70 9.94
C LEU A 465 -6.94 -29.30 10.06
N ASP A 466 -7.58 -28.92 8.94
CA ASP A 466 -9.02 -28.68 8.88
C ASP A 466 -9.66 -29.39 7.68
N PRO A 467 -10.11 -30.66 7.86
CA PRO A 467 -10.74 -31.41 6.78
C PRO A 467 -12.05 -30.80 6.27
N SER A 468 -12.67 -29.86 6.99
CA SER A 468 -13.89 -29.17 6.56
C SER A 468 -13.62 -28.21 5.38
N ASP A 469 -12.38 -27.79 5.18
CA ASP A 469 -11.93 -26.92 4.10
C ASP A 469 -11.70 -27.68 2.77
N ASN A 470 -11.74 -29.01 2.75
CA ASN A 470 -11.36 -29.87 1.61
C ASN A 470 -12.48 -30.10 0.57
N ARG A 471 -13.45 -29.22 0.41
CA ARG A 471 -14.69 -29.41 -0.35
C ARG A 471 -14.55 -29.70 -1.84
N ARG A 472 -13.45 -29.33 -2.48
CA ARG A 472 -13.23 -29.53 -3.93
C ARG A 472 -12.43 -30.78 -4.28
N ALA A 473 -11.64 -31.32 -3.36
CA ALA A 473 -10.91 -32.58 -3.58
C ALA A 473 -11.84 -33.77 -3.84
N GLN A 474 -13.06 -33.76 -3.27
CA GLN A 474 -14.01 -34.87 -3.38
C GLN A 474 -14.84 -34.90 -4.66
N ARG A 475 -14.93 -33.80 -5.43
CA ARG A 475 -15.73 -33.74 -6.68
C ARG A 475 -14.96 -34.13 -7.95
N ARG A 476 -13.64 -34.34 -7.86
CA ARG A 476 -12.79 -34.76 -9.00
C ARG A 476 -12.31 -36.20 -8.92
N ARG A 477 -12.75 -36.98 -7.96
CA ARG A 477 -12.64 -38.46 -7.91
C ARG A 477 -14.01 -39.05 -8.28
#